data_a724d0064c8d80aca640fbc85125a872
#
_entry.id   a724d0064c8d80aca640fbc85125a872
#
_cell.length_a   1.000
_cell.length_b   1.000
_cell.length_c   1.000
_cell.angle_alpha   90.00
_cell.angle_beta   90.00
_cell.angle_gamma   90.00
#
_symmetry.space_group_name_H-M   'P 1'
#
loop_
_entity.id
_entity.type
_entity.pdbx_description
1 polymer ?
#
loop_
_entity_poly.entity_id
_entity_poly.type
_entity_poly.pdbx_seq_one_letter_code
_entity_poly.pdbx_strand_id
1 'polypeptide(L)'
;QFRSRKVLDQFTHLLGEYNFVVTQDEDYLNLICKDRVFWLDQRWNTEIFGSIPYAIEEAYVLHYIMTSKPWHYADCRYGDIFWKYAAQTAVYSEILAVLENYTDAMRERDQISCDNLLKLAVAETNREDNYQNRLNKTVRAADRVEILERIAKKEMEGRFDEDVEDDPPSPVLKPEDIDYLHKGFIGNCKRKIAFAAAYRFFDKLEKNRDIVVNRAEGLEHLAGVKGAVITCNHFHPMDSFIMQRVFDDSGHPKRLYRVIREGNYTNFPGFYGFLMRNCNTLPLSSNMQTMKKFLTAVKQVLAEGNCLLIYPEQSMWWNYRKPKPLKTGAFDMAVKNNVPVVPCFITMRDTDKLGADGFPVQEYTPHLGEPIWPDNSLPKSAAKEKLKQQNEAFCNAVYEKEYGALPSYRRIG
;
A
#
# COMPACT_ATOMS: atom_id res chain seq x y z
N GLN A 1 21.69 -7.65 4.47
CA GLN A 1 20.34 -7.95 3.98
C GLN A 1 20.37 -8.99 2.84
N PHE A 2 21.18 -8.82 1.76
CA PHE A 2 21.24 -9.77 0.64
C PHE A 2 21.58 -11.21 1.09
N ARG A 3 22.56 -11.39 1.99
CA ARG A 3 22.96 -12.72 2.50
C ARG A 3 21.85 -13.38 3.32
N SER A 4 21.17 -12.65 4.20
CA SER A 4 20.09 -13.18 5.03
C SER A 4 18.85 -13.57 4.22
N ARG A 5 18.67 -13.01 3.04
CA ARG A 5 17.54 -13.26 2.15
C ARG A 5 17.83 -14.32 1.07
N LYS A 6 19.01 -14.93 1.10
CA LYS A 6 19.41 -15.93 0.10
C LYS A 6 19.24 -15.44 -1.35
N VAL A 7 19.62 -14.18 -1.61
CA VAL A 7 19.44 -13.56 -2.91
C VAL A 7 20.11 -14.34 -4.03
N LEU A 8 21.29 -14.94 -3.76
CA LEU A 8 21.98 -15.78 -4.73
C LEU A 8 21.18 -17.03 -5.09
N ASP A 9 20.56 -17.68 -4.11
CA ASP A 9 19.75 -18.89 -4.34
C ASP A 9 18.52 -18.53 -5.19
N GLN A 10 17.87 -17.41 -4.90
CA GLN A 10 16.74 -16.90 -5.68
C GLN A 10 17.16 -16.54 -7.11
N PHE A 11 18.31 -15.89 -7.28
CA PHE A 11 18.86 -15.56 -8.58
C PHE A 11 19.14 -16.82 -9.42
N THR A 12 19.81 -17.81 -8.81
CA THR A 12 20.11 -19.08 -9.48
C THR A 12 18.82 -19.81 -9.91
N HIS A 13 17.81 -19.79 -9.05
CA HIS A 13 16.50 -20.36 -9.36
C HIS A 13 15.83 -19.66 -10.55
N LEU A 14 15.78 -18.33 -10.54
CA LEU A 14 15.19 -17.55 -11.62
C LEU A 14 15.95 -17.68 -12.93
N LEU A 15 17.26 -17.80 -12.91
CA LEU A 15 18.07 -18.09 -14.12
C LEU A 15 17.72 -19.45 -14.74
N GLY A 16 17.28 -20.42 -13.92
CA GLY A 16 16.78 -21.72 -14.40
C GLY A 16 15.39 -21.64 -15.06
N GLU A 17 14.58 -20.65 -14.68
CA GLU A 17 13.21 -20.49 -15.14
C GLU A 17 13.07 -19.46 -16.28
N TYR A 18 13.90 -18.41 -16.27
CA TYR A 18 13.81 -17.27 -17.18
C TYR A 18 15.16 -16.95 -17.80
N ASN A 19 15.14 -16.60 -19.07
CA ASN A 19 16.31 -16.08 -19.76
C ASN A 19 16.21 -14.54 -19.82
N PHE A 20 16.98 -13.87 -18.98
CA PHE A 20 17.09 -12.42 -18.97
C PHE A 20 18.13 -11.99 -19.99
N VAL A 21 17.70 -11.38 -21.09
CA VAL A 21 18.54 -11.11 -22.26
C VAL A 21 18.94 -9.65 -22.44
N VAL A 22 18.27 -8.71 -21.76
CA VAL A 22 18.51 -7.26 -21.94
C VAL A 22 19.44 -6.71 -20.88
N THR A 23 19.00 -6.65 -19.62
CA THR A 23 19.77 -6.05 -18.51
C THR A 23 20.16 -7.07 -17.43
N GLN A 24 19.88 -8.33 -17.65
CA GLN A 24 20.30 -9.47 -16.82
C GLN A 24 20.06 -9.28 -15.31
N ASP A 25 21.04 -8.76 -14.56
CA ASP A 25 21.00 -8.55 -13.12
C ASP A 25 20.00 -7.47 -12.69
N GLU A 26 19.80 -6.42 -13.47
CA GLU A 26 18.80 -5.39 -13.20
C GLU A 26 17.38 -5.94 -13.34
N ASP A 27 17.09 -6.73 -14.39
CA ASP A 27 15.81 -7.39 -14.58
C ASP A 27 15.49 -8.30 -13.38
N TYR A 28 16.48 -9.07 -12.93
CA TYR A 28 16.38 -9.92 -11.78
C TYR A 28 16.12 -9.13 -10.48
N LEU A 29 16.89 -8.05 -10.23
CA LEU A 29 16.70 -7.19 -9.06
C LEU A 29 15.32 -6.55 -9.05
N ASN A 30 14.82 -6.13 -10.19
CA ASN A 30 13.46 -5.59 -10.34
C ASN A 30 12.39 -6.60 -9.93
N LEU A 31 12.61 -7.89 -10.21
CA LEU A 31 11.70 -8.96 -9.79
C LEU A 31 11.70 -9.18 -8.29
N ILE A 32 12.87 -9.44 -7.71
CA ILE A 32 12.97 -9.83 -6.29
C ILE A 32 12.80 -8.65 -5.34
N CYS A 33 13.06 -7.42 -5.81
CA CYS A 33 12.94 -6.21 -5.02
C CYS A 33 11.62 -5.45 -5.26
N LYS A 34 10.74 -5.96 -6.13
CA LYS A 34 9.41 -5.40 -6.34
C LYS A 34 8.77 -5.08 -4.98
N ASP A 35 8.18 -3.94 -4.83
CA ASP A 35 7.54 -3.43 -3.59
C ASP A 35 8.49 -3.17 -2.39
N ARG A 36 9.81 -3.34 -2.57
CA ARG A 36 10.83 -3.13 -1.53
C ARG A 36 11.95 -2.20 -1.99
N VAL A 37 11.65 -1.32 -2.93
CA VAL A 37 12.61 -0.35 -3.47
C VAL A 37 12.49 0.95 -2.68
N PHE A 38 13.60 1.38 -2.08
CA PHE A 38 13.73 2.73 -1.55
C PHE A 38 14.20 3.65 -2.69
N TRP A 39 13.34 4.56 -3.09
CA TRP A 39 13.64 5.52 -4.15
C TRP A 39 14.49 6.65 -3.58
N LEU A 40 15.73 6.73 -4.04
CA LEU A 40 16.60 7.87 -3.76
C LEU A 40 16.14 9.08 -4.57
N ASP A 41 16.50 10.27 -4.09
CA ASP A 41 16.40 11.49 -4.89
C ASP A 41 17.17 11.31 -6.21
N GLN A 42 16.63 11.80 -7.31
CA GLN A 42 17.22 11.63 -8.65
C GLN A 42 18.66 12.13 -8.74
N ARG A 43 19.05 13.09 -7.92
CA ARG A 43 20.43 13.61 -7.83
C ARG A 43 21.46 12.54 -7.46
N TRP A 44 21.05 11.41 -6.87
CA TRP A 44 21.94 10.27 -6.58
C TRP A 44 22.20 9.37 -7.78
N ASN A 45 21.46 9.55 -8.89
CA ASN A 45 21.67 8.83 -10.15
C ASN A 45 21.26 9.73 -11.32
N THR A 46 21.98 10.83 -11.50
CA THR A 46 21.72 11.77 -12.58
C THR A 46 22.29 11.23 -13.89
N GLU A 47 21.41 10.71 -14.73
CA GLU A 47 21.78 10.26 -16.07
C GLU A 47 22.02 11.45 -16.98
N ILE A 48 23.04 11.36 -17.84
CA ILE A 48 23.43 12.44 -18.74
C ILE A 48 22.47 12.66 -19.91
N PHE A 49 21.47 11.81 -20.08
CA PHE A 49 20.46 11.89 -21.14
C PHE A 49 19.19 12.61 -20.69
N GLY A 50 18.47 13.14 -21.68
CA GLY A 50 17.17 13.76 -21.45
C GLY A 50 17.22 15.11 -20.72
N SER A 51 16.10 15.48 -20.13
CA SER A 51 15.95 16.70 -19.35
C SER A 51 16.29 16.45 -17.88
N ILE A 52 17.21 17.26 -17.34
CA ILE A 52 17.56 17.26 -15.93
C ILE A 52 16.82 18.42 -15.27
N PRO A 53 15.95 18.17 -14.26
CA PRO A 53 15.05 19.17 -13.70
C PRO A 53 15.71 20.08 -12.67
N TYR A 54 17.04 20.00 -12.44
CA TYR A 54 17.81 20.78 -11.50
C TYR A 54 19.16 21.19 -12.12
N ALA A 55 19.86 22.12 -11.47
CA ALA A 55 21.20 22.50 -11.91
C ALA A 55 22.16 21.30 -11.76
N ILE A 56 23.05 21.11 -12.73
CA ILE A 56 23.94 19.94 -12.76
C ILE A 56 24.89 19.87 -11.54
N GLU A 57 25.19 21.02 -10.95
CA GLU A 57 26.00 21.16 -9.74
C GLU A 57 25.31 20.60 -8.50
N GLU A 58 23.99 20.41 -8.55
CA GLU A 58 23.22 19.79 -7.48
C GLU A 58 23.24 18.26 -7.54
N ALA A 59 23.73 17.67 -8.63
CA ALA A 59 23.85 16.22 -8.75
C ALA A 59 24.87 15.68 -7.75
N TYR A 60 24.49 14.64 -7.01
CA TYR A 60 25.42 13.93 -6.13
C TYR A 60 26.25 12.89 -6.89
N VAL A 61 25.66 12.25 -7.90
CA VAL A 61 26.30 11.27 -8.77
C VAL A 61 25.87 11.52 -10.20
N LEU A 62 26.85 11.71 -11.10
CA LEU A 62 26.65 11.69 -12.55
C LEU A 62 26.86 10.27 -13.08
N HIS A 63 25.88 9.74 -13.77
CA HIS A 63 25.92 8.42 -14.34
C HIS A 63 26.07 8.49 -15.87
N TYR A 64 27.24 8.17 -16.35
CA TYR A 64 27.54 8.03 -17.79
C TYR A 64 27.14 6.62 -18.19
N ILE A 65 25.92 6.44 -18.72
CA ILE A 65 25.34 5.14 -19.06
C ILE A 65 25.71 4.69 -20.47
N MET A 66 25.56 3.42 -20.76
CA MET A 66 25.77 2.79 -22.05
C MET A 66 27.16 3.10 -22.62
N THR A 67 27.23 3.42 -23.92
CA THR A 67 28.46 3.75 -24.62
C THR A 67 28.90 5.22 -24.49
N SER A 68 28.01 6.11 -24.02
CA SER A 68 28.28 7.55 -23.90
C SER A 68 29.18 7.84 -22.69
N LYS A 69 30.45 7.53 -22.85
CA LYS A 69 31.49 7.70 -21.82
C LYS A 69 32.43 8.85 -22.17
N PRO A 70 32.82 9.71 -21.19
CA PRO A 70 33.76 10.82 -21.45
C PRO A 70 35.11 10.37 -21.98
N TRP A 71 35.53 9.16 -21.69
CA TRP A 71 36.79 8.58 -22.20
C TRP A 71 36.64 7.85 -23.54
N HIS A 72 35.44 7.88 -24.15
CA HIS A 72 35.19 7.44 -25.53
C HIS A 72 34.87 8.62 -26.44
N TYR A 73 34.19 9.65 -25.92
CA TYR A 73 33.68 10.77 -26.71
C TYR A 73 34.09 12.11 -26.10
N ALA A 74 34.86 12.90 -26.83
CA ALA A 74 35.32 14.21 -26.36
C ALA A 74 34.18 15.22 -26.17
N ASP A 75 33.06 15.04 -26.88
CA ASP A 75 31.86 15.86 -26.82
C ASP A 75 30.78 15.26 -25.90
N CYS A 76 31.14 14.29 -25.03
CA CYS A 76 30.23 13.72 -24.09
C CYS A 76 29.64 14.81 -23.17
N ARG A 77 28.31 14.84 -23.06
CA ARG A 77 27.62 15.82 -22.22
C ARG A 77 28.12 15.74 -20.77
N TYR A 78 28.49 16.89 -20.19
CA TYR A 78 29.10 16.99 -18.86
C TYR A 78 30.42 16.21 -18.70
N GLY A 79 31.09 15.92 -19.80
CA GLY A 79 32.41 15.26 -19.80
C GLY A 79 33.48 16.06 -19.07
N ASP A 80 33.40 17.40 -19.08
CA ASP A 80 34.26 18.31 -18.33
C ASP A 80 34.28 18.02 -16.82
N ILE A 81 33.11 17.68 -16.26
CA ILE A 81 33.00 17.30 -14.84
C ILE A 81 33.78 16.00 -14.59
N PHE A 82 33.63 15.00 -15.44
CA PHE A 82 34.40 13.76 -15.33
C PHE A 82 35.92 14.05 -15.38
N TRP A 83 36.38 14.80 -16.37
CA TRP A 83 37.79 15.08 -16.58
C TRP A 83 38.41 15.88 -15.43
N LYS A 84 37.65 16.77 -14.80
CA LYS A 84 38.06 17.48 -13.57
C LYS A 84 38.41 16.51 -12.44
N TYR A 85 37.65 15.44 -12.27
CA TYR A 85 37.94 14.44 -11.24
C TYR A 85 38.99 13.42 -11.70
N ALA A 86 38.95 13.00 -12.96
CA ALA A 86 39.95 12.10 -13.53
C ALA A 86 41.38 12.65 -13.40
N ALA A 87 41.55 13.95 -13.61
CA ALA A 87 42.83 14.62 -13.48
C ALA A 87 43.45 14.56 -12.05
N GLN A 88 42.68 14.17 -11.05
CA GLN A 88 43.14 13.99 -9.68
C GLN A 88 43.52 12.55 -9.35
N THR A 89 43.39 11.64 -10.32
CA THR A 89 43.70 10.22 -10.14
C THR A 89 45.07 9.84 -10.69
N ALA A 90 45.69 8.81 -10.14
CA ALA A 90 46.96 8.29 -10.64
C ALA A 90 46.91 7.70 -12.03
N VAL A 91 45.67 7.36 -12.52
CA VAL A 91 45.41 6.72 -13.82
C VAL A 91 44.94 7.70 -14.88
N TYR A 92 45.07 9.02 -14.64
CA TYR A 92 44.61 10.06 -15.57
C TYR A 92 45.16 9.90 -16.98
N SER A 93 46.50 9.70 -17.11
CA SER A 93 47.16 9.54 -18.38
C SER A 93 46.69 8.29 -19.16
N GLU A 94 46.36 7.24 -18.45
CA GLU A 94 45.84 6.00 -19.05
C GLU A 94 44.41 6.23 -19.58
N ILE A 95 43.59 6.92 -18.82
CA ILE A 95 42.20 7.25 -19.24
C ILE A 95 42.21 8.20 -20.42
N LEU A 96 43.12 9.20 -20.42
CA LEU A 96 43.26 10.14 -21.52
C LEU A 96 43.74 9.44 -22.79
N ALA A 97 44.67 8.49 -22.66
CA ALA A 97 45.14 7.69 -23.78
C ALA A 97 44.02 6.83 -24.42
N VAL A 98 43.02 6.39 -23.63
CA VAL A 98 41.84 5.71 -24.18
C VAL A 98 41.05 6.64 -25.07
N LEU A 99 40.79 7.89 -24.67
CA LEU A 99 40.09 8.88 -25.48
C LEU A 99 40.84 9.17 -26.78
N GLU A 100 42.17 9.42 -26.68
CA GLU A 100 43.02 9.75 -27.84
C GLU A 100 43.10 8.61 -28.87
N ASN A 101 43.02 7.37 -28.43
CA ASN A 101 43.05 6.17 -29.26
C ASN A 101 41.67 5.61 -29.63
N TYR A 102 40.57 6.29 -29.22
CA TYR A 102 39.23 5.83 -29.53
C TYR A 102 38.85 6.17 -30.98
N THR A 103 39.01 5.19 -31.85
CA THR A 103 38.88 5.35 -33.29
C THR A 103 37.43 5.42 -33.77
N ASP A 104 37.21 5.92 -35.00
CA ASP A 104 35.86 5.92 -35.61
C ASP A 104 35.30 4.52 -35.79
N ALA A 105 36.11 3.51 -36.02
CA ALA A 105 35.69 2.12 -36.06
C ALA A 105 35.22 1.60 -34.68
N MET A 106 35.74 2.11 -33.56
CA MET A 106 35.26 1.82 -32.21
C MET A 106 33.93 2.51 -31.97
N ARG A 107 33.76 3.75 -32.38
CA ARG A 107 32.50 4.51 -32.31
C ARG A 107 31.38 3.86 -33.12
N GLU A 108 31.70 3.37 -34.32
CA GLU A 108 30.76 2.62 -35.15
C GLU A 108 30.29 1.32 -34.43
N ARG A 109 31.23 0.59 -33.83
CA ARG A 109 30.87 -0.59 -32.99
C ARG A 109 29.97 -0.24 -31.80
N ASP A 110 30.21 0.88 -31.15
CA ASP A 110 29.35 1.36 -30.08
C ASP A 110 27.93 1.61 -30.56
N GLN A 111 27.79 2.29 -31.69
CA GLN A 111 26.49 2.55 -32.31
C GLN A 111 25.77 1.24 -32.69
N ILE A 112 26.47 0.31 -33.33
CA ILE A 112 25.94 -1.01 -33.66
C ILE A 112 25.50 -1.76 -32.38
N SER A 113 26.28 -1.68 -31.29
CA SER A 113 25.95 -2.30 -30.03
C SER A 113 24.71 -1.70 -29.39
N CYS A 114 24.57 -0.37 -29.41
CA CYS A 114 23.37 0.33 -28.94
C CYS A 114 22.13 -0.05 -29.75
N ASP A 115 22.26 -0.06 -31.08
CA ASP A 115 21.15 -0.42 -31.98
C ASP A 115 20.72 -1.89 -31.79
N ASN A 116 21.68 -2.79 -31.58
CA ASN A 116 21.39 -4.20 -31.30
C ASN A 116 20.72 -4.38 -29.93
N LEU A 117 21.18 -3.66 -28.90
CA LEU A 117 20.56 -3.71 -27.61
C LEU A 117 19.10 -3.20 -27.62
N LEU A 118 18.87 -2.10 -28.37
CA LEU A 118 17.53 -1.57 -28.59
C LEU A 118 16.62 -2.58 -29.31
N LYS A 119 17.13 -3.20 -30.39
CA LYS A 119 16.41 -4.25 -31.14
C LYS A 119 16.10 -5.44 -30.22
N LEU A 120 17.05 -5.84 -29.38
CA LEU A 120 16.89 -6.93 -28.43
C LEU A 120 15.83 -6.59 -27.38
N ALA A 121 15.86 -5.37 -26.84
CA ALA A 121 14.87 -4.91 -25.86
C ALA A 121 13.45 -4.89 -26.46
N VAL A 122 13.29 -4.41 -27.68
CA VAL A 122 12.01 -4.43 -28.41
C VAL A 122 11.54 -5.86 -28.66
N ALA A 123 12.45 -6.73 -29.12
CA ALA A 123 12.13 -8.13 -29.38
C ALA A 123 11.72 -8.85 -28.10
N GLU A 124 12.43 -8.62 -27.00
CA GLU A 124 12.11 -9.21 -25.69
C GLU A 124 10.77 -8.71 -25.15
N THR A 125 10.47 -7.42 -25.27
CA THR A 125 9.19 -6.83 -24.89
C THR A 125 8.01 -7.49 -25.62
N ASN A 126 8.22 -7.78 -26.90
CA ASN A 126 7.19 -8.38 -27.77
C ASN A 126 7.17 -9.92 -27.70
N ARG A 127 8.14 -10.55 -27.07
CA ARG A 127 8.19 -12.01 -26.97
C ARG A 127 7.05 -12.54 -26.09
N GLU A 128 6.23 -13.42 -26.66
CA GLU A 128 5.03 -13.95 -25.98
C GLU A 128 5.29 -14.68 -24.66
N ASP A 129 6.48 -15.25 -24.50
CA ASP A 129 6.87 -16.05 -23.34
C ASP A 129 7.90 -15.35 -22.44
N ASN A 130 8.12 -14.02 -22.62
CA ASN A 130 8.91 -13.27 -21.67
C ASN A 130 8.28 -13.27 -20.28
N TYR A 131 9.07 -12.97 -19.26
CA TYR A 131 8.62 -13.00 -17.88
C TYR A 131 7.35 -12.16 -17.65
N GLN A 132 7.30 -10.93 -18.17
CA GLN A 132 6.15 -10.03 -18.02
C GLN A 132 4.90 -10.59 -18.72
N ASN A 133 5.08 -11.11 -19.94
CA ASN A 133 3.99 -11.71 -20.69
C ASN A 133 3.52 -13.04 -20.08
N ARG A 134 4.42 -13.83 -19.49
CA ARG A 134 4.04 -15.00 -18.68
C ARG A 134 3.24 -14.64 -17.47
N LEU A 135 3.64 -13.58 -16.75
CA LEU A 135 2.85 -13.04 -15.63
C LEU A 135 1.47 -12.53 -16.10
N ASN A 136 1.40 -11.94 -17.30
CA ASN A 136 0.17 -11.44 -17.88
C ASN A 136 -0.69 -12.58 -18.48
N LYS A 137 -0.08 -13.69 -18.90
CA LYS A 137 -0.79 -14.90 -19.40
C LYS A 137 -1.46 -15.73 -18.29
N THR A 138 -1.00 -15.65 -17.04
CA THR A 138 -1.89 -15.95 -15.93
C THR A 138 -2.99 -14.89 -16.02
N VAL A 139 -4.21 -15.33 -16.37
CA VAL A 139 -5.37 -14.46 -16.63
C VAL A 139 -5.63 -13.61 -15.39
N ARG A 140 -4.92 -12.49 -15.31
CA ARG A 140 -5.20 -11.48 -14.29
C ARG A 140 -6.48 -10.78 -14.67
N ALA A 141 -7.37 -10.63 -13.73
CA ALA A 141 -8.59 -9.88 -13.94
C ALA A 141 -8.25 -8.45 -14.39
N ALA A 142 -8.75 -8.05 -15.56
CA ALA A 142 -8.41 -6.77 -16.20
C ALA A 142 -8.76 -5.58 -15.30
N ASP A 143 -9.85 -5.69 -14.55
CA ASP A 143 -10.30 -4.69 -13.57
C ASP A 143 -9.26 -4.51 -12.44
N ARG A 144 -8.61 -5.59 -12.00
CA ARG A 144 -7.56 -5.51 -10.97
C ARG A 144 -6.27 -4.88 -11.49
N VAL A 145 -5.91 -5.15 -12.72
CA VAL A 145 -4.78 -4.49 -13.40
C VAL A 145 -5.03 -2.97 -13.48
N GLU A 146 -6.21 -2.57 -13.94
CA GLU A 146 -6.60 -1.15 -14.02
C GLU A 146 -6.59 -0.46 -12.64
N ILE A 147 -7.07 -1.14 -11.59
CA ILE A 147 -7.03 -0.62 -10.22
C ILE A 147 -5.58 -0.37 -9.77
N LEU A 148 -4.65 -1.29 -10.04
CA LEU A 148 -3.24 -1.11 -9.69
C LEU A 148 -2.60 0.06 -10.44
N GLU A 149 -2.94 0.28 -11.71
CA GLU A 149 -2.49 1.43 -12.47
C GLU A 149 -3.04 2.74 -11.89
N ARG A 150 -4.32 2.77 -11.52
CA ARG A 150 -4.95 3.91 -10.84
C ARG A 150 -4.28 4.19 -9.48
N ILE A 151 -3.95 3.16 -8.71
CA ILE A 151 -3.21 3.28 -7.44
C ILE A 151 -1.85 3.93 -7.69
N ALA A 152 -1.07 3.40 -8.64
CA ALA A 152 0.26 3.93 -8.95
C ALA A 152 0.20 5.41 -9.38
N LYS A 153 -0.76 5.76 -10.21
CA LYS A 153 -0.99 7.15 -10.65
C LYS A 153 -1.34 8.06 -9.48
N LYS A 154 -2.30 7.67 -8.63
CA LYS A 154 -2.74 8.50 -7.49
C LYS A 154 -1.66 8.62 -6.42
N GLU A 155 -0.84 7.60 -6.22
CA GLU A 155 0.32 7.67 -5.34
C GLU A 155 1.31 8.73 -5.84
N MET A 156 1.66 8.72 -7.14
CA MET A 156 2.55 9.72 -7.75
C MET A 156 1.99 11.15 -7.64
N GLU A 157 0.68 11.30 -7.74
CA GLU A 157 -0.01 12.59 -7.64
C GLU A 157 -0.25 13.03 -6.17
N GLY A 158 0.06 12.18 -5.19
CA GLY A 158 -0.20 12.45 -3.77
C GLY A 158 -1.68 12.46 -3.37
N ARG A 159 -2.54 11.85 -4.17
CA ARG A 159 -4.01 11.85 -4.04
C ARG A 159 -4.51 10.61 -3.29
N PHE A 160 -3.99 10.42 -2.07
CA PHE A 160 -4.20 9.20 -1.28
C PHE A 160 -5.62 8.98 -0.76
N ASP A 161 -6.44 10.02 -0.70
CA ASP A 161 -7.82 9.96 -0.19
C ASP A 161 -8.86 9.72 -1.28
N GLU A 162 -8.44 9.62 -2.53
CA GLU A 162 -9.34 9.37 -3.64
C GLU A 162 -9.52 7.87 -3.92
N ASP A 163 -10.75 7.51 -4.32
CA ASP A 163 -11.09 6.15 -4.66
C ASP A 163 -10.41 5.70 -5.96
N VAL A 164 -9.95 4.45 -5.97
CA VAL A 164 -9.37 3.79 -7.16
C VAL A 164 -10.37 2.89 -7.85
N GLU A 165 -11.45 2.54 -7.16
CA GLU A 165 -12.59 1.82 -7.71
C GLU A 165 -13.75 2.78 -7.90
N ASP A 166 -14.56 2.54 -8.94
CA ASP A 166 -15.72 3.38 -9.25
C ASP A 166 -16.91 2.95 -8.39
N ASP A 167 -17.32 3.80 -7.45
CA ASP A 167 -18.53 3.58 -6.68
C ASP A 167 -19.76 4.12 -7.43
N PRO A 168 -20.80 3.32 -7.60
CA PRO A 168 -22.04 3.82 -8.20
C PRO A 168 -22.69 4.88 -7.28
N PRO A 169 -23.42 5.87 -7.85
CA PRO A 169 -24.18 6.81 -7.07
C PRO A 169 -25.09 6.12 -6.07
N SER A 170 -25.10 6.59 -4.83
CA SER A 170 -25.92 6.01 -3.76
C SER A 170 -27.11 6.90 -3.40
N PRO A 171 -28.29 6.31 -3.12
CA PRO A 171 -29.39 7.04 -2.54
C PRO A 171 -29.00 7.63 -1.17
N VAL A 172 -29.43 8.86 -0.91
CA VAL A 172 -29.20 9.51 0.37
C VAL A 172 -29.98 8.78 1.47
N LEU A 173 -29.27 8.32 2.49
CA LEU A 173 -29.85 7.61 3.63
C LEU A 173 -30.58 8.58 4.55
N LYS A 174 -31.89 8.41 4.67
CA LYS A 174 -32.74 9.26 5.51
C LYS A 174 -32.83 8.75 6.95
N PRO A 175 -33.18 9.60 7.92
CA PRO A 175 -33.27 9.21 9.32
C PRO A 175 -34.24 8.06 9.61
N GLU A 176 -35.32 7.96 8.86
CA GLU A 176 -36.34 6.91 8.99
C GLU A 176 -35.87 5.54 8.48
N ASP A 177 -34.89 5.52 7.58
CA ASP A 177 -34.45 4.31 6.91
C ASP A 177 -33.44 3.50 7.72
N ILE A 178 -32.99 4.02 8.90
CA ILE A 178 -31.93 3.40 9.68
C ILE A 178 -32.21 3.28 11.17
N ASP A 179 -32.01 2.08 11.70
CA ASP A 179 -31.82 1.77 13.13
C ASP A 179 -30.35 1.38 13.38
N TYR A 180 -29.54 2.33 13.82
CA TYR A 180 -28.12 2.12 14.08
C TYR A 180 -27.79 1.07 15.15
N LEU A 181 -28.68 0.86 16.12
CA LEU A 181 -28.36 0.05 17.29
C LEU A 181 -29.07 -1.29 17.36
N HIS A 182 -30.05 -1.54 16.49
CA HIS A 182 -30.83 -2.77 16.40
C HIS A 182 -31.32 -3.26 17.78
N LYS A 183 -31.87 -2.34 18.59
CA LYS A 183 -32.27 -2.64 19.99
C LYS A 183 -33.49 -3.53 20.09
N GLY A 184 -34.35 -3.57 19.08
CA GLY A 184 -35.53 -4.38 19.07
C GLY A 184 -35.24 -5.89 18.91
N PHE A 185 -36.20 -6.74 19.32
CA PHE A 185 -36.09 -8.20 19.20
C PHE A 185 -35.78 -8.65 17.79
N ILE A 186 -36.49 -8.12 16.78
CA ILE A 186 -36.30 -8.45 15.36
C ILE A 186 -34.89 -8.04 14.90
N GLY A 187 -34.45 -6.84 15.26
CA GLY A 187 -33.10 -6.35 14.94
C GLY A 187 -32.00 -7.24 15.52
N ASN A 188 -32.16 -7.67 16.78
CA ASN A 188 -31.25 -8.62 17.43
C ASN A 188 -31.20 -9.98 16.73
N CYS A 189 -32.36 -10.51 16.29
CA CYS A 189 -32.43 -11.78 15.55
C CYS A 189 -31.70 -11.65 14.20
N LYS A 190 -32.02 -10.60 13.41
CA LYS A 190 -31.35 -10.33 12.12
C LYS A 190 -29.84 -10.22 12.28
N ARG A 191 -29.37 -9.50 13.31
CA ARG A 191 -27.94 -9.38 13.61
C ARG A 191 -27.31 -10.74 13.89
N LYS A 192 -27.89 -11.58 14.74
CA LYS A 192 -27.35 -12.93 15.04
C LYS A 192 -27.25 -13.77 13.77
N ILE A 193 -28.27 -13.75 12.92
CA ILE A 193 -28.27 -14.47 11.63
C ILE A 193 -27.19 -13.91 10.71
N ALA A 194 -27.07 -12.58 10.62
CA ALA A 194 -26.06 -11.93 9.79
C ALA A 194 -24.63 -12.31 10.21
N PHE A 195 -24.32 -12.26 11.52
CA PHE A 195 -23.01 -12.67 12.03
C PHE A 195 -22.76 -14.16 11.79
N ALA A 196 -23.72 -15.05 12.02
CA ALA A 196 -23.57 -16.47 11.73
C ALA A 196 -23.28 -16.73 10.23
N ALA A 197 -23.95 -15.99 9.34
CA ALA A 197 -23.71 -16.07 7.92
C ALA A 197 -22.32 -15.49 7.53
N ALA A 198 -21.94 -14.37 8.14
CA ALA A 198 -20.64 -13.74 7.92
C ALA A 198 -19.47 -14.65 8.34
N TYR A 199 -19.54 -15.27 9.51
CA TYR A 199 -18.53 -16.23 9.97
C TYR A 199 -18.42 -17.43 9.04
N ARG A 200 -19.55 -18.06 8.66
CA ARG A 200 -19.52 -19.19 7.72
C ARG A 200 -18.91 -18.82 6.38
N PHE A 201 -19.20 -17.62 5.90
CA PHE A 201 -18.64 -17.12 4.64
C PHE A 201 -17.11 -16.95 4.77
N PHE A 202 -16.65 -16.29 5.82
CA PHE A 202 -15.24 -16.02 6.04
C PHE A 202 -14.44 -17.29 6.34
N ASP A 203 -14.97 -18.18 7.20
CA ASP A 203 -14.37 -19.50 7.47
C ASP A 203 -14.19 -20.34 6.20
N LYS A 204 -15.12 -20.22 5.23
CA LYS A 204 -15.00 -20.87 3.94
C LYS A 204 -13.81 -20.30 3.13
N LEU A 205 -13.64 -18.98 3.11
CA LEU A 205 -12.51 -18.34 2.42
C LEU A 205 -11.17 -18.77 3.03
N GLU A 206 -11.07 -18.79 4.37
CA GLU A 206 -9.85 -19.22 5.08
C GLU A 206 -9.57 -20.72 4.80
N LYS A 207 -10.60 -21.59 4.91
CA LYS A 207 -10.46 -23.03 4.63
C LYS A 207 -10.00 -23.32 3.21
N ASN A 208 -10.50 -22.56 2.25
CA ASN A 208 -10.08 -22.67 0.85
C ASN A 208 -8.70 -22.00 0.60
N ARG A 209 -8.15 -21.31 1.59
CA ARG A 209 -6.96 -20.45 1.42
C ARG A 209 -7.16 -19.39 0.33
N ASP A 210 -8.36 -18.86 0.20
CA ASP A 210 -8.65 -17.71 -0.65
C ASP A 210 -8.31 -16.40 0.07
N ILE A 211 -8.16 -16.47 1.39
CA ILE A 211 -7.59 -15.46 2.27
C ILE A 211 -6.79 -16.19 3.36
N VAL A 212 -5.67 -15.64 3.75
CA VAL A 212 -4.82 -16.19 4.83
C VAL A 212 -4.64 -15.11 5.88
N VAL A 213 -5.06 -15.39 7.12
CA VAL A 213 -4.94 -14.43 8.23
C VAL A 213 -4.09 -15.07 9.31
N ASN A 214 -2.95 -14.45 9.61
CA ASN A 214 -2.09 -14.85 10.70
C ASN A 214 -2.66 -14.39 12.04
N ARG A 215 -2.16 -15.00 13.11
CA ARG A 215 -2.46 -14.54 14.45
C ARG A 215 -2.03 -13.08 14.62
N ALA A 216 -2.93 -12.26 15.13
CA ALA A 216 -2.66 -10.85 15.37
C ALA A 216 -1.62 -10.66 16.50
N GLU A 217 -0.71 -9.70 16.30
CA GLU A 217 0.20 -9.21 17.34
C GLU A 217 -0.48 -8.11 18.17
N GLY A 218 -0.25 -8.08 19.49
CA GLY A 218 -0.78 -7.04 20.38
C GLY A 218 -2.27 -7.20 20.73
N LEU A 219 -2.85 -8.42 20.69
CA LEU A 219 -4.25 -8.67 21.06
C LEU A 219 -4.60 -8.20 22.47
N GLU A 220 -3.64 -8.25 23.38
CA GLU A 220 -3.75 -7.80 24.76
C GLU A 220 -4.11 -6.31 24.87
N HIS A 221 -3.77 -5.50 23.89
CA HIS A 221 -4.07 -4.08 23.86
C HIS A 221 -5.58 -3.79 23.69
N LEU A 222 -6.35 -4.76 23.21
CA LEU A 222 -7.80 -4.67 23.11
C LEU A 222 -8.52 -5.24 24.36
N ALA A 223 -7.99 -6.28 24.97
CA ALA A 223 -8.70 -7.08 25.99
C ALA A 223 -9.19 -6.26 27.19
N GLY A 224 -8.46 -5.23 27.61
CA GLY A 224 -8.75 -4.41 28.79
C GLY A 224 -9.45 -3.07 28.52
N VAL A 225 -9.72 -2.73 27.28
CA VAL A 225 -10.19 -1.39 26.90
C VAL A 225 -11.72 -1.30 26.98
N LYS A 226 -12.24 -0.30 27.70
CA LYS A 226 -13.69 -0.03 27.79
C LYS A 226 -14.06 1.10 26.83
N GLY A 227 -14.55 0.72 25.64
CA GLY A 227 -14.87 1.68 24.58
C GLY A 227 -13.62 2.26 23.94
N ALA A 228 -13.45 2.04 22.65
CA ALA A 228 -12.31 2.55 21.90
C ALA A 228 -12.70 2.83 20.45
N VAL A 229 -11.96 3.74 19.82
CA VAL A 229 -11.90 3.83 18.37
C VAL A 229 -10.72 2.99 17.90
N ILE A 230 -10.99 1.94 17.13
CA ILE A 230 -9.96 1.12 16.49
C ILE A 230 -9.77 1.67 15.08
N THR A 231 -8.55 2.03 14.73
CA THR A 231 -8.20 2.46 13.38
C THR A 231 -7.51 1.34 12.64
N CYS A 232 -7.71 1.25 11.32
CA CYS A 232 -7.04 0.26 10.49
C CYS A 232 -6.77 0.83 9.10
N ASN A 233 -5.75 0.34 8.40
CA ASN A 233 -5.55 0.59 6.97
C ASN A 233 -6.66 -0.07 6.14
N HIS A 234 -7.00 0.52 4.98
CA HIS A 234 -8.11 0.08 4.14
C HIS A 234 -7.60 -0.44 2.80
N PHE A 235 -7.51 -1.75 2.66
CA PHE A 235 -6.77 -2.39 1.56
C PHE A 235 -7.51 -3.52 0.85
N HIS A 236 -8.63 -4.02 1.40
CA HIS A 236 -9.32 -5.17 0.83
C HIS A 236 -10.79 -5.18 1.22
N PRO A 237 -11.72 -5.66 0.37
CA PRO A 237 -13.15 -5.78 0.73
C PRO A 237 -13.42 -6.65 1.96
N MET A 238 -12.46 -7.55 2.29
CA MET A 238 -12.58 -8.46 3.44
C MET A 238 -11.90 -7.93 4.72
N ASP A 239 -11.30 -6.76 4.73
CA ASP A 239 -10.59 -6.23 5.90
C ASP A 239 -11.48 -6.10 7.15
N SER A 240 -12.76 -5.77 6.97
CA SER A 240 -13.73 -5.73 8.07
C SER A 240 -14.00 -7.11 8.68
N PHE A 241 -13.87 -8.19 7.93
CA PHE A 241 -13.97 -9.57 8.45
C PHE A 241 -12.69 -9.93 9.21
N ILE A 242 -11.52 -9.56 8.68
CA ILE A 242 -10.24 -9.74 9.37
C ILE A 242 -10.29 -9.03 10.73
N MET A 243 -10.70 -7.78 10.76
CA MET A 243 -10.81 -7.00 12.00
C MET A 243 -11.86 -7.56 12.98
N GLN A 244 -12.93 -8.17 12.47
CA GLN A 244 -13.88 -8.87 13.35
C GLN A 244 -13.21 -10.09 14.02
N ARG A 245 -12.44 -10.88 13.23
CA ARG A 245 -11.68 -12.04 13.77
C ARG A 245 -10.67 -11.58 14.82
N VAL A 246 -9.90 -10.55 14.55
CA VAL A 246 -8.95 -9.94 15.50
C VAL A 246 -9.64 -9.52 16.80
N PHE A 247 -10.81 -8.90 16.67
CA PHE A 247 -11.59 -8.46 17.81
C PHE A 247 -12.12 -9.63 18.66
N ASP A 248 -12.59 -10.68 18.01
CA ASP A 248 -13.07 -11.88 18.68
C ASP A 248 -11.92 -12.63 19.38
N ASP A 249 -10.78 -12.77 18.72
CA ASP A 249 -9.57 -13.43 19.24
C ASP A 249 -8.96 -12.67 20.43
N SER A 250 -9.19 -11.36 20.53
CA SER A 250 -8.78 -10.58 21.71
C SER A 250 -9.56 -10.93 22.98
N GLY A 251 -10.67 -11.67 22.87
CA GLY A 251 -11.54 -11.98 23.98
C GLY A 251 -12.31 -10.78 24.53
N HIS A 252 -12.40 -9.68 23.80
CA HIS A 252 -13.08 -8.47 24.27
C HIS A 252 -14.57 -8.73 24.56
N PRO A 253 -15.11 -8.38 25.75
CA PRO A 253 -16.45 -8.80 26.18
C PRO A 253 -17.60 -8.03 25.52
N LYS A 254 -17.29 -7.01 24.73
CA LYS A 254 -18.26 -6.13 24.09
C LYS A 254 -18.30 -6.37 22.57
N ARG A 255 -18.87 -5.44 21.82
CA ARG A 255 -19.08 -5.57 20.36
C ARG A 255 -18.19 -4.63 19.59
N LEU A 256 -17.83 -5.05 18.40
CA LEU A 256 -17.23 -4.20 17.39
C LEU A 256 -18.33 -3.64 16.48
N TYR A 257 -18.42 -2.32 16.39
CA TYR A 257 -19.20 -1.59 15.41
C TYR A 257 -18.25 -1.04 14.35
N ARG A 258 -18.71 -0.87 13.12
CA ARG A 258 -17.88 -0.36 12.01
C ARG A 258 -18.55 0.77 11.27
N VAL A 259 -17.80 1.83 11.07
CA VAL A 259 -18.24 2.96 10.24
C VAL A 259 -18.11 2.56 8.78
N ILE A 260 -19.17 2.75 8.01
CA ILE A 260 -19.20 2.45 6.57
C ILE A 260 -19.72 3.66 5.77
N ARG A 261 -19.45 3.68 4.48
CA ARG A 261 -20.03 4.67 3.56
C ARG A 261 -21.52 4.43 3.38
N GLU A 262 -22.26 5.48 3.04
CA GLU A 262 -23.68 5.44 2.73
C GLU A 262 -24.00 4.42 1.64
N GLY A 263 -23.21 4.40 0.56
CA GLY A 263 -23.35 3.47 -0.55
C GLY A 263 -23.22 2.00 -0.16
N ASN A 264 -22.34 1.67 0.80
CA ASN A 264 -22.20 0.30 1.29
C ASN A 264 -23.47 -0.21 2.00
N TYR A 265 -24.24 0.70 2.60
CA TYR A 265 -25.50 0.34 3.25
C TYR A 265 -26.66 0.25 2.25
N THR A 266 -26.70 1.15 1.26
CA THR A 266 -27.86 1.34 0.36
C THR A 266 -27.76 0.51 -0.93
N ASN A 267 -26.55 0.41 -1.53
CA ASN A 267 -26.39 -0.13 -2.89
C ASN A 267 -26.24 -1.64 -2.98
N PHE A 268 -25.75 -2.30 -1.91
CA PHE A 268 -25.53 -3.74 -1.99
C PHE A 268 -26.83 -4.54 -1.88
N PRO A 269 -27.23 -5.32 -2.92
CA PRO A 269 -28.36 -6.23 -2.85
C PRO A 269 -27.98 -7.57 -2.19
N GLY A 270 -28.97 -8.41 -1.94
CA GLY A 270 -28.80 -9.81 -1.57
C GLY A 270 -27.99 -10.03 -0.29
N PHE A 271 -27.08 -11.00 -0.35
CA PHE A 271 -26.29 -11.45 0.79
C PHE A 271 -25.41 -10.35 1.39
N TYR A 272 -24.62 -9.67 0.57
CA TYR A 272 -23.75 -8.60 1.05
C TYR A 272 -24.53 -7.43 1.63
N GLY A 273 -25.64 -7.03 1.00
CA GLY A 273 -26.50 -6.00 1.53
C GLY A 273 -27.15 -6.39 2.86
N PHE A 274 -27.49 -7.67 3.05
CA PHE A 274 -27.96 -8.16 4.32
C PHE A 274 -26.89 -8.03 5.42
N LEU A 275 -25.63 -8.38 5.12
CA LEU A 275 -24.52 -8.20 6.05
C LEU A 275 -24.27 -6.73 6.36
N MET A 276 -24.19 -5.86 5.32
CA MET A 276 -23.96 -4.43 5.47
C MET A 276 -25.03 -3.72 6.30
N ARG A 277 -26.25 -4.26 6.35
CA ARG A 277 -27.33 -3.68 7.17
C ARG A 277 -27.45 -4.26 8.55
N ASN A 278 -26.82 -5.41 8.87
CA ASN A 278 -27.10 -6.11 10.13
C ASN A 278 -25.86 -6.51 10.95
N CYS A 279 -24.63 -6.33 10.44
CA CYS A 279 -23.39 -6.69 11.16
C CYS A 279 -22.79 -5.50 11.95
N ASN A 280 -23.57 -4.87 12.80
CA ASN A 280 -23.13 -3.71 13.63
C ASN A 280 -22.48 -2.59 12.80
N THR A 281 -23.07 -2.25 11.68
CA THR A 281 -22.59 -1.20 10.79
C THR A 281 -23.22 0.15 11.16
N LEU A 282 -22.42 1.18 11.05
CA LEU A 282 -22.83 2.57 11.28
C LEU A 282 -22.55 3.37 9.99
N PRO A 283 -23.50 3.41 9.04
CA PRO A 283 -23.30 4.17 7.82
C PRO A 283 -23.27 5.68 8.09
N LEU A 284 -22.32 6.33 7.44
CA LEU A 284 -22.32 7.79 7.30
C LEU A 284 -23.50 8.21 6.39
N SER A 285 -23.86 9.47 6.39
CA SER A 285 -24.85 10.00 5.47
C SER A 285 -24.54 11.45 5.11
N SER A 286 -24.87 11.81 3.88
CA SER A 286 -24.89 13.20 3.43
C SER A 286 -26.07 14.00 4.00
N ASN A 287 -27.10 13.31 4.55
CA ASN A 287 -28.22 13.95 5.22
C ASN A 287 -27.85 14.39 6.64
N MET A 288 -28.00 15.69 6.94
CA MET A 288 -27.64 16.30 8.23
C MET A 288 -28.36 15.67 9.44
N GLN A 289 -29.63 15.28 9.29
CA GLN A 289 -30.40 14.69 10.39
C GLN A 289 -29.94 13.25 10.64
N THR A 290 -29.71 12.48 9.60
CA THR A 290 -29.11 11.14 9.69
C THR A 290 -27.73 11.20 10.32
N MET A 291 -26.92 12.19 9.96
CA MET A 291 -25.60 12.40 10.56
C MET A 291 -25.66 12.75 12.05
N LYS A 292 -26.67 13.51 12.49
CA LYS A 292 -26.92 13.72 13.95
C LYS A 292 -27.27 12.41 14.65
N LYS A 293 -28.13 11.58 14.04
CA LYS A 293 -28.45 10.23 14.59
C LYS A 293 -27.19 9.36 14.67
N PHE A 294 -26.35 9.37 13.62
CA PHE A 294 -25.08 8.68 13.61
C PHE A 294 -24.19 9.08 14.77
N LEU A 295 -23.94 10.37 14.97
CA LEU A 295 -23.11 10.86 16.09
C LEU A 295 -23.68 10.49 17.46
N THR A 296 -25.00 10.48 17.60
CA THR A 296 -25.68 10.02 18.83
C THR A 296 -25.47 8.53 19.04
N ALA A 297 -25.57 7.73 17.99
CA ALA A 297 -25.31 6.29 18.04
C ALA A 297 -23.85 5.98 18.40
N VAL A 298 -22.88 6.68 17.79
CA VAL A 298 -21.44 6.56 18.12
C VAL A 298 -21.21 6.85 19.61
N LYS A 299 -21.74 7.96 20.12
CA LYS A 299 -21.61 8.31 21.54
C LYS A 299 -22.15 7.19 22.45
N GLN A 300 -23.31 6.62 22.12
CA GLN A 300 -23.92 5.55 22.90
C GLN A 300 -23.11 4.26 22.80
N VAL A 301 -22.65 3.86 21.60
CA VAL A 301 -21.81 2.67 21.37
C VAL A 301 -20.57 2.71 22.26
N LEU A 302 -19.86 3.85 22.24
CA LEU A 302 -18.64 4.03 23.03
C LEU A 302 -18.91 4.10 24.54
N ALA A 303 -19.99 4.79 24.97
CA ALA A 303 -20.38 4.87 26.37
C ALA A 303 -20.81 3.53 26.96
N GLU A 304 -21.37 2.62 26.18
CA GLU A 304 -21.70 1.24 26.55
C GLU A 304 -20.46 0.32 26.61
N GLY A 305 -19.28 0.85 26.31
CA GLY A 305 -18.00 0.12 26.32
C GLY A 305 -17.75 -0.71 25.06
N ASN A 306 -18.54 -0.52 24.00
CA ASN A 306 -18.29 -1.15 22.70
C ASN A 306 -17.18 -0.42 21.95
N CYS A 307 -16.57 -1.09 20.96
CA CYS A 307 -15.53 -0.52 20.13
C CYS A 307 -16.06 -0.11 18.75
N LEU A 308 -15.41 0.89 18.15
CA LEU A 308 -15.77 1.45 16.87
C LEU A 308 -14.59 1.31 15.89
N LEU A 309 -14.73 0.52 14.85
CA LEU A 309 -13.75 0.40 13.77
C LEU A 309 -13.95 1.52 12.75
N ILE A 310 -12.89 2.21 12.44
CA ILE A 310 -12.84 3.26 11.42
C ILE A 310 -11.59 3.08 10.57
N TYR A 311 -11.74 3.25 9.25
CA TYR A 311 -10.65 3.31 8.30
C TYR A 311 -10.31 4.78 8.02
N PRO A 312 -9.34 5.39 8.73
CA PRO A 312 -9.08 6.83 8.63
C PRO A 312 -8.40 7.23 7.31
N GLU A 313 -7.95 6.27 6.52
CA GLU A 313 -7.46 6.48 5.16
C GLU A 313 -8.57 6.84 4.17
N GLN A 314 -9.83 6.58 4.49
CA GLN A 314 -11.09 6.80 3.76
C GLN A 314 -11.24 5.94 2.49
N SER A 315 -10.32 6.02 1.55
CA SER A 315 -10.36 5.23 0.31
C SER A 315 -9.78 3.82 0.53
N MET A 316 -10.40 2.81 -0.06
CA MET A 316 -9.81 1.47 -0.12
C MET A 316 -8.90 1.38 -1.36
N TRP A 317 -7.64 0.98 -1.14
CA TRP A 317 -6.69 0.73 -2.21
C TRP A 317 -6.27 -0.75 -2.19
N TRP A 318 -6.73 -1.49 -3.15
CA TRP A 318 -6.61 -2.93 -3.17
C TRP A 318 -5.17 -3.43 -3.02
N ASN A 319 -4.91 -4.23 -1.98
CA ASN A 319 -3.61 -4.79 -1.59
C ASN A 319 -2.48 -3.76 -1.48
N TYR A 320 -2.81 -2.50 -1.18
CA TYR A 320 -1.82 -1.45 -1.01
C TYR A 320 -1.12 -1.60 0.35
N ARG A 321 0.20 -1.75 0.33
CA ARG A 321 1.00 -2.12 1.51
C ARG A 321 1.47 -0.94 2.36
N LYS A 322 1.55 0.26 1.77
CA LYS A 322 2.09 1.44 2.46
C LYS A 322 1.02 2.13 3.30
N PRO A 323 1.37 2.68 4.48
CA PRO A 323 0.45 3.53 5.23
C PRO A 323 0.06 4.75 4.39
N LYS A 324 -1.23 5.09 4.35
CA LYS A 324 -1.69 6.34 3.72
C LYS A 324 -1.88 7.43 4.76
N PRO A 325 -1.82 8.73 4.39
CA PRO A 325 -2.13 9.83 5.29
C PRO A 325 -3.53 9.69 5.89
N LEU A 326 -3.65 9.89 7.20
CA LEU A 326 -4.89 9.67 7.92
C LEU A 326 -5.75 10.95 7.97
N LYS A 327 -7.06 10.80 7.83
CA LYS A 327 -8.05 11.86 8.06
C LYS A 327 -8.42 11.96 9.54
N THR A 328 -8.86 13.13 9.96
CA THR A 328 -9.03 13.45 11.38
C THR A 328 -10.33 12.94 12.01
N GLY A 329 -11.27 12.37 11.24
CA GLY A 329 -12.61 12.00 11.71
C GLY A 329 -12.62 10.97 12.86
N ALA A 330 -11.77 9.93 12.78
CA ALA A 330 -11.64 8.92 13.82
C ALA A 330 -11.15 9.52 15.14
N PHE A 331 -10.16 10.38 15.07
CA PHE A 331 -9.53 11.05 16.22
C PHE A 331 -10.47 12.08 16.86
N ASP A 332 -11.28 12.76 16.04
CA ASP A 332 -12.33 13.67 16.54
C ASP A 332 -13.40 12.92 17.36
N MET A 333 -13.79 11.72 16.90
CA MET A 333 -14.72 10.87 17.67
C MET A 333 -14.11 10.40 18.98
N ALA A 334 -12.82 10.02 19.00
CA ALA A 334 -12.11 9.63 20.22
C ALA A 334 -12.04 10.79 21.23
N VAL A 335 -11.63 11.98 20.80
CA VAL A 335 -11.54 13.18 21.65
C VAL A 335 -12.90 13.59 22.18
N LYS A 336 -13.94 13.62 21.34
CA LYS A 336 -15.30 14.01 21.76
C LYS A 336 -15.94 13.08 22.78
N ASN A 337 -15.59 11.80 22.74
CA ASN A 337 -16.13 10.79 23.63
C ASN A 337 -15.17 10.40 24.77
N ASN A 338 -13.99 11.00 24.82
CA ASN A 338 -12.93 10.74 25.80
C ASN A 338 -12.60 9.23 25.90
N VAL A 339 -12.39 8.59 24.76
CA VAL A 339 -12.00 7.18 24.64
C VAL A 339 -10.66 7.07 23.91
N PRO A 340 -9.88 6.00 24.12
CA PRO A 340 -8.62 5.83 23.43
C PRO A 340 -8.81 5.47 21.95
N VAL A 341 -7.77 5.71 21.19
CA VAL A 341 -7.56 5.13 19.85
C VAL A 341 -6.66 3.90 20.01
N VAL A 342 -7.08 2.76 19.50
CA VAL A 342 -6.24 1.57 19.36
C VAL A 342 -5.82 1.49 17.91
N PRO A 343 -4.56 1.81 17.56
CA PRO A 343 -4.10 1.74 16.20
C PRO A 343 -3.91 0.29 15.77
N CYS A 344 -4.37 -0.06 14.59
CA CYS A 344 -4.09 -1.32 13.93
C CYS A 344 -3.50 -1.04 12.55
N PHE A 345 -2.49 -1.82 12.17
CA PHE A 345 -1.97 -1.84 10.83
C PHE A 345 -1.82 -3.30 10.38
N ILE A 346 -2.44 -3.66 9.26
CA ILE A 346 -2.39 -5.00 8.70
C ILE A 346 -1.33 -5.01 7.62
N THR A 347 -0.27 -5.80 7.82
CA THR A 347 0.75 -6.06 6.82
C THR A 347 0.36 -7.25 5.96
N MET A 348 0.94 -7.37 4.77
CA MET A 348 0.59 -8.43 3.83
C MET A 348 1.81 -8.94 3.06
N ARG A 349 1.79 -10.25 2.76
CA ARG A 349 2.81 -10.94 1.95
C ARG A 349 2.13 -11.78 0.88
N ASP A 350 2.79 -11.90 -0.27
CA ASP A 350 2.33 -12.81 -1.33
C ASP A 350 2.52 -14.26 -0.88
N THR A 351 1.50 -15.09 -1.10
CA THR A 351 1.62 -16.55 -0.98
C THR A 351 1.92 -17.18 -2.34
N ASP A 352 2.27 -18.47 -2.35
CA ASP A 352 2.49 -19.22 -3.58
C ASP A 352 1.17 -19.56 -4.32
N LYS A 353 0.01 -19.37 -3.69
CA LYS A 353 -1.30 -19.63 -4.29
C LYS A 353 -1.77 -18.41 -5.08
N LEU A 354 -2.19 -18.63 -6.33
CA LEU A 354 -2.92 -17.62 -7.11
C LEU A 354 -4.42 -17.65 -6.77
N GLY A 355 -5.00 -16.48 -6.62
CA GLY A 355 -6.43 -16.27 -6.51
C GLY A 355 -7.15 -16.44 -7.85
N ALA A 356 -8.47 -16.40 -7.81
CA ALA A 356 -9.31 -16.47 -9.02
C ALA A 356 -9.08 -15.25 -9.96
N ASP A 357 -8.53 -14.18 -9.44
CA ASP A 357 -8.15 -12.95 -10.15
C ASP A 357 -6.76 -13.02 -10.79
N GLY A 358 -6.04 -14.13 -10.64
CA GLY A 358 -4.70 -14.36 -11.17
C GLY A 358 -3.58 -13.62 -10.40
N PHE A 359 -3.89 -13.06 -9.24
CA PHE A 359 -2.89 -12.46 -8.34
C PHE A 359 -2.58 -13.39 -7.17
N PRO A 360 -1.38 -13.29 -6.56
CA PRO A 360 -1.07 -14.04 -5.36
C PRO A 360 -2.08 -13.73 -4.25
N VAL A 361 -2.61 -14.78 -3.63
CA VAL A 361 -3.39 -14.64 -2.40
C VAL A 361 -2.49 -14.03 -1.35
N GLN A 362 -3.00 -13.03 -0.64
CA GLN A 362 -2.23 -12.36 0.40
C GLN A 362 -2.36 -13.08 1.74
N GLU A 363 -1.25 -13.15 2.45
CA GLU A 363 -1.17 -13.52 3.85
C GLU A 363 -1.16 -12.24 4.68
N TYR A 364 -2.18 -12.04 5.49
CA TYR A 364 -2.39 -10.83 6.29
C TYR A 364 -1.95 -11.04 7.73
N THR A 365 -1.15 -10.12 8.27
CA THR A 365 -0.76 -10.12 9.68
C THR A 365 -1.23 -8.82 10.34
N PRO A 366 -2.24 -8.87 11.21
CA PRO A 366 -2.70 -7.69 11.94
C PRO A 366 -1.74 -7.36 13.11
N HIS A 367 -1.41 -6.08 13.25
CA HIS A 367 -0.60 -5.56 14.36
C HIS A 367 -1.41 -4.49 15.09
N LEU A 368 -1.58 -4.66 16.40
CA LEU A 368 -2.28 -3.71 17.25
C LEU A 368 -1.29 -2.99 18.16
N GLY A 369 -1.41 -1.68 18.22
CA GLY A 369 -0.63 -0.85 19.13
C GLY A 369 -1.32 -0.62 20.46
N GLU A 370 -0.57 -0.08 21.42
CA GLU A 370 -1.11 0.33 22.70
C GLU A 370 -2.22 1.39 22.55
N PRO A 371 -3.22 1.39 23.45
CA PRO A 371 -4.27 2.41 23.44
C PRO A 371 -3.70 3.82 23.64
N ILE A 372 -3.96 4.71 22.71
CA ILE A 372 -3.52 6.10 22.73
C ILE A 372 -4.66 6.97 23.24
N TRP A 373 -4.47 7.58 24.40
CA TRP A 373 -5.51 8.40 25.04
C TRP A 373 -5.49 9.85 24.58
N PRO A 374 -6.67 10.50 24.46
CA PRO A 374 -6.76 11.94 24.25
C PRO A 374 -6.05 12.71 25.39
N ASP A 375 -5.24 13.68 25.03
CA ASP A 375 -4.61 14.59 25.98
C ASP A 375 -5.61 15.71 26.34
N ASN A 376 -6.26 15.55 27.50
CA ASN A 376 -7.27 16.49 27.97
C ASN A 376 -6.70 17.85 28.43
N SER A 377 -5.39 17.99 28.54
CA SER A 377 -4.72 19.28 28.83
C SER A 377 -4.63 20.17 27.60
N LEU A 378 -4.81 19.60 26.39
CA LEU A 378 -4.73 20.32 25.14
C LEU A 378 -6.11 20.77 24.63
N PRO A 379 -6.15 21.84 23.83
CA PRO A 379 -7.37 22.15 23.03
C PRO A 379 -7.75 20.94 22.16
N LYS A 380 -9.05 20.71 21.94
CA LYS A 380 -9.56 19.55 21.20
C LYS A 380 -8.93 19.36 19.81
N SER A 381 -8.63 20.46 19.12
CA SER A 381 -7.95 20.41 17.81
C SER A 381 -6.52 19.88 17.92
N ALA A 382 -5.77 20.30 18.94
CA ALA A 382 -4.41 19.85 19.18
C ALA A 382 -4.39 18.39 19.71
N ALA A 383 -5.31 18.04 20.61
CA ALA A 383 -5.45 16.66 21.11
C ALA A 383 -5.75 15.68 19.96
N LYS A 384 -6.62 16.05 19.04
CA LYS A 384 -6.95 15.27 17.85
C LYS A 384 -5.74 15.08 16.93
N GLU A 385 -4.98 16.13 16.67
CA GLU A 385 -3.81 16.07 15.82
C GLU A 385 -2.69 15.22 16.45
N LYS A 386 -2.49 15.33 17.77
CA LYS A 386 -1.56 14.48 18.53
C LYS A 386 -1.90 13.00 18.41
N LEU A 387 -3.19 12.62 18.58
CA LEU A 387 -3.64 11.25 18.38
C LEU A 387 -3.36 10.73 16.97
N LYS A 388 -3.63 11.56 15.95
CA LYS A 388 -3.36 11.23 14.56
C LYS A 388 -1.88 10.95 14.34
N GLN A 389 -1.01 11.85 14.76
CA GLN A 389 0.45 11.72 14.62
C GLN A 389 0.98 10.46 15.31
N GLN A 390 0.51 10.15 16.51
CA GLN A 390 0.90 8.94 17.21
C GLN A 390 0.43 7.67 16.49
N ASN A 391 -0.77 7.70 15.92
CA ASN A 391 -1.28 6.59 15.09
C ASN A 391 -0.46 6.42 13.81
N GLU A 392 -0.15 7.50 13.09
CA GLU A 392 0.69 7.46 11.89
C GLU A 392 2.10 6.95 12.21
N ALA A 393 2.68 7.37 13.34
CA ALA A 393 3.97 6.87 13.80
C ALA A 393 3.95 5.35 14.05
N PHE A 394 2.88 4.83 14.67
CA PHE A 394 2.69 3.39 14.85
C PHE A 394 2.64 2.65 13.50
N CYS A 395 1.80 3.11 12.57
CA CYS A 395 1.68 2.48 11.25
C CYS A 395 3.02 2.45 10.50
N ASN A 396 3.76 3.55 10.55
CA ASN A 396 5.09 3.65 9.92
C ASN A 396 6.11 2.71 10.58
N ALA A 397 6.11 2.60 11.91
CA ALA A 397 7.00 1.70 12.63
C ALA A 397 6.72 0.22 12.32
N VAL A 398 5.45 -0.18 12.24
CA VAL A 398 5.05 -1.52 11.83
C VAL A 398 5.47 -1.79 10.38
N TYR A 399 5.25 -0.84 9.49
CA TYR A 399 5.67 -0.96 8.09
C TYR A 399 7.18 -1.13 7.98
N GLU A 400 7.96 -0.30 8.68
CA GLU A 400 9.42 -0.39 8.68
C GLU A 400 9.93 -1.72 9.22
N LYS A 401 9.35 -2.20 10.34
CA LYS A 401 9.67 -3.50 10.94
C LYS A 401 9.43 -4.63 9.95
N GLU A 402 8.29 -4.61 9.24
CA GLU A 402 7.86 -5.71 8.37
C GLU A 402 8.57 -5.70 7.01
N TYR A 403 8.73 -4.53 6.39
CA TYR A 403 9.28 -4.42 5.03
C TYR A 403 10.75 -3.96 4.99
N GLY A 404 11.34 -3.60 6.12
CA GLY A 404 12.76 -3.28 6.27
C GLY A 404 13.15 -1.91 5.71
N ALA A 405 12.18 -1.03 5.45
CA ALA A 405 12.40 0.34 4.97
C ALA A 405 11.24 1.25 5.40
N LEU A 406 11.50 2.53 5.58
CA LEU A 406 10.45 3.54 5.75
C LEU A 406 9.56 3.60 4.50
N PRO A 407 8.25 3.91 4.66
CA PRO A 407 7.37 4.03 3.49
C PRO A 407 7.86 5.17 2.59
N SER A 408 8.17 4.84 1.35
CA SER A 408 8.53 5.80 0.32
C SER A 408 7.43 5.86 -0.73
N TYR A 409 6.97 7.06 -1.05
CA TYR A 409 5.92 7.28 -2.04
C TYR A 409 6.53 7.86 -3.31
N ARG A 410 6.13 7.29 -4.47
CA ARG A 410 6.48 7.87 -5.76
C ARG A 410 5.85 9.26 -5.84
N ARG A 411 6.63 10.28 -6.12
CA ARG A 411 6.12 11.64 -6.37
C ARG A 411 6.65 12.09 -7.73
N ILE A 412 5.79 12.72 -8.50
CA ILE A 412 6.23 13.58 -9.62
C ILE A 412 6.78 14.83 -8.92
N GLY A 413 8.12 15.01 -8.99
CA GLY A 413 8.80 16.19 -8.48
C GLY A 413 8.44 17.42 -9.28
#